data_416d85a2f00e7ce5b6a57e9900e7576e
#
_entry.id   416d85a2f00e7ce5b6a57e9900e7576e
#
_cell.length_a   1.000
_cell.length_b   1.000
_cell.length_c   1.000
_cell.angle_alpha   90.00
_cell.angle_beta   90.00
_cell.angle_gamma   90.00
#
_symmetry.space_group_name_H-M   'P 1'
#
loop_
_entity.id
_entity.type
_entity.pdbx_description
1 polymer ?
#
loop_
_entity_poly.entity_id
_entity_poly.type
_entity_poly.pdbx_seq_one_letter_code
_entity_poly.pdbx_strand_id
1 'polypeptide(L)'
;YNYPENSAKALFRRIILNCKDINYELIEKFGSLEKICNQIYGEKHGVTAYIDDMTKNDDFGEVYVRDWSDFLQGLKEVRHKRNQLSHGDVPFSSDYAQEDDLKFIDNFHELILTQNDPLTILRKEHERHLKEAEKKIKEQKANKEKQKATERQHSKKANQTKEKPIMSKKISAAIWIVIAAAFIALICFLGFR
;
A
#
# COMPACT_ATOMS: atom_id res chain seq x y z
N TYR A 1 -38.37 48.43 -24.78
CA TYR A 1 -36.91 48.14 -24.59
C TYR A 1 -36.77 47.02 -23.57
N ASN A 2 -36.61 45.77 -24.03
CA ASN A 2 -36.29 44.66 -23.19
C ASN A 2 -34.80 44.73 -22.82
N TYR A 3 -34.50 45.04 -21.59
CA TYR A 3 -33.15 45.13 -21.07
C TYR A 3 -32.51 43.71 -20.98
N PRO A 4 -31.20 43.59 -21.21
CA PRO A 4 -30.46 42.34 -21.15
C PRO A 4 -30.31 41.77 -19.70
N GLU A 5 -30.98 42.39 -18.73
CA GLU A 5 -30.98 41.98 -17.31
C GLU A 5 -31.52 40.55 -17.09
N ASN A 6 -32.37 40.08 -18.00
CA ASN A 6 -32.94 38.72 -17.95
C ASN A 6 -31.92 37.64 -18.31
N SER A 7 -30.93 37.92 -19.16
CA SER A 7 -29.93 36.94 -19.56
C SER A 7 -28.87 36.69 -18.45
N ALA A 8 -28.43 37.76 -17.78
CA ALA A 8 -27.47 37.64 -16.68
C ALA A 8 -28.07 36.92 -15.45
N LYS A 9 -29.32 37.28 -15.09
CA LYS A 9 -30.03 36.58 -13.99
C LYS A 9 -30.30 35.12 -14.33
N ALA A 10 -30.68 34.82 -15.58
CA ALA A 10 -30.88 33.44 -16.02
C ALA A 10 -29.57 32.63 -16.01
N LEU A 11 -28.47 33.23 -16.45
CA LEU A 11 -27.15 32.62 -16.42
C LEU A 11 -26.70 32.37 -14.98
N PHE A 12 -26.81 33.34 -14.08
CA PHE A 12 -26.49 33.22 -12.66
C PHE A 12 -27.31 32.13 -11.99
N ARG A 13 -28.62 32.07 -12.24
CA ARG A 13 -29.51 31.03 -11.74
C ARG A 13 -29.10 29.62 -12.23
N ARG A 14 -28.71 29.52 -13.52
CA ARG A 14 -28.23 28.28 -14.12
C ARG A 14 -26.94 27.82 -13.49
N ILE A 15 -25.99 28.72 -13.22
CA ILE A 15 -24.74 28.42 -12.52
C ILE A 15 -25.02 27.91 -11.13
N ILE A 16 -25.85 28.57 -10.32
CA ILE A 16 -26.22 28.14 -8.98
C ILE A 16 -26.88 26.76 -8.97
N LEU A 17 -27.77 26.49 -9.92
CA LEU A 17 -28.41 25.17 -10.05
C LEU A 17 -27.38 24.09 -10.37
N ASN A 18 -26.46 24.37 -11.30
CA ASN A 18 -25.41 23.43 -11.66
C ASN A 18 -24.47 23.12 -10.47
N CYS A 19 -24.03 24.16 -9.74
CA CYS A 19 -23.21 23.97 -8.53
C CYS A 19 -23.94 23.13 -7.46
N LYS A 20 -25.25 23.38 -7.29
CA LYS A 20 -26.06 22.61 -6.35
C LYS A 20 -26.16 21.14 -6.77
N ASP A 21 -26.33 20.87 -8.05
CA ASP A 21 -26.44 19.52 -8.58
C ASP A 21 -25.12 18.75 -8.39
N ILE A 22 -23.97 19.37 -8.67
CA ILE A 22 -22.64 18.79 -8.47
C ILE A 22 -22.40 18.48 -6.98
N ASN A 23 -22.74 19.40 -6.08
CA ASN A 23 -22.59 19.19 -4.64
C ASN A 23 -23.44 18.01 -4.12
N TYR A 24 -24.69 17.86 -4.60
CA TYR A 24 -25.52 16.71 -4.27
C TYR A 24 -24.97 15.41 -4.85
N GLU A 25 -24.49 15.43 -6.08
CA GLU A 25 -23.89 14.26 -6.73
C GLU A 25 -22.64 13.79 -5.98
N LEU A 26 -21.81 14.72 -5.50
CA LEU A 26 -20.66 14.38 -4.64
C LEU A 26 -21.10 13.61 -3.39
N ILE A 27 -22.15 14.06 -2.69
CA ILE A 27 -22.66 13.37 -1.50
C ILE A 27 -23.13 11.95 -1.83
N GLU A 28 -23.87 11.79 -2.95
CA GLU A 28 -24.41 10.50 -3.38
C GLU A 28 -23.30 9.52 -3.77
N LYS A 29 -22.36 9.96 -4.63
CA LYS A 29 -21.22 9.14 -5.07
C LYS A 29 -20.31 8.77 -3.90
N PHE A 30 -20.01 9.72 -3.01
CA PHE A 30 -19.26 9.43 -1.80
C PHE A 30 -19.99 8.43 -0.90
N GLY A 31 -21.30 8.52 -0.77
CA GLY A 31 -22.11 7.53 -0.02
C GLY A 31 -21.99 6.11 -0.61
N SER A 32 -21.88 5.99 -1.94
CA SER A 32 -21.66 4.72 -2.63
C SER A 32 -20.26 4.17 -2.36
N LEU A 33 -19.24 5.04 -2.41
CA LEU A 33 -17.86 4.70 -2.07
C LEU A 33 -17.74 4.28 -0.60
N GLU A 34 -18.36 5.02 0.32
CA GLU A 34 -18.41 4.69 1.75
C GLU A 34 -19.01 3.31 1.98
N LYS A 35 -20.09 2.97 1.28
CA LYS A 35 -20.76 1.68 1.39
C LYS A 35 -19.85 0.51 0.99
N ILE A 36 -19.10 0.63 -0.10
CA ILE A 36 -18.18 -0.44 -0.53
C ILE A 36 -17.00 -0.56 0.44
N CYS A 37 -16.44 0.55 0.91
CA CYS A 37 -15.39 0.54 1.92
C CYS A 37 -15.89 -0.06 3.25
N ASN A 38 -17.12 0.24 3.69
CA ASN A 38 -17.73 -0.38 4.85
C ASN A 38 -17.82 -1.91 4.72
N GLN A 39 -18.08 -2.43 3.53
CA GLN A 39 -18.09 -3.88 3.29
C GLN A 39 -16.69 -4.50 3.41
N ILE A 40 -15.67 -3.80 2.96
CA ILE A 40 -14.26 -4.26 3.03
C ILE A 40 -13.79 -4.32 4.49
N TYR A 41 -14.08 -3.29 5.27
CA TYR A 41 -13.59 -3.16 6.65
C TYR A 41 -14.54 -3.75 7.70
N GLY A 42 -15.77 -4.09 7.32
CA GLY A 42 -16.77 -4.63 8.24
C GLY A 42 -17.26 -3.63 9.28
N GLU A 43 -17.07 -2.33 9.05
CA GLU A 43 -17.38 -1.26 10.00
C GLU A 43 -17.94 -0.02 9.31
N LYS A 44 -18.44 0.95 10.11
CA LYS A 44 -18.83 2.27 9.62
C LYS A 44 -17.62 3.14 9.39
N HIS A 45 -17.74 4.14 8.51
CA HIS A 45 -16.66 5.04 8.13
C HIS A 45 -15.51 4.35 7.36
N GLY A 46 -15.88 3.45 6.43
CA GLY A 46 -14.94 2.65 5.67
C GLY A 46 -13.95 3.46 4.82
N VAL A 47 -14.36 4.61 4.26
CA VAL A 47 -13.41 5.51 3.56
C VAL A 47 -12.37 6.07 4.53
N THR A 48 -12.75 6.38 5.76
CA THR A 48 -11.78 6.80 6.78
C THR A 48 -10.82 5.66 7.13
N ALA A 49 -11.34 4.45 7.33
CA ALA A 49 -10.50 3.26 7.58
C ALA A 49 -9.55 2.99 6.42
N TYR A 50 -10.01 3.17 5.17
CA TYR A 50 -9.17 3.03 3.98
C TYR A 50 -8.03 4.06 3.95
N ILE A 51 -8.33 5.34 4.24
CA ILE A 51 -7.34 6.42 4.34
C ILE A 51 -6.33 6.13 5.45
N ASP A 52 -6.79 5.65 6.61
CA ASP A 52 -5.93 5.32 7.74
C ASP A 52 -5.00 4.15 7.40
N ASP A 53 -5.49 3.16 6.66
CA ASP A 53 -4.71 2.02 6.21
C ASP A 53 -3.67 2.43 5.17
N MET A 54 -4.03 3.28 4.20
CA MET A 54 -3.05 3.90 3.30
C MET A 54 -1.99 4.69 4.07
N THR A 55 -2.41 5.52 5.03
CA THR A 55 -1.47 6.35 5.81
C THR A 55 -0.49 5.51 6.64
N LYS A 56 -0.93 4.37 7.19
CA LYS A 56 -0.04 3.44 7.91
C LYS A 56 1.00 2.78 7.02
N ASN A 57 0.68 2.64 5.74
CA ASN A 57 1.53 1.98 4.75
C ASN A 57 2.21 2.95 3.78
N ASP A 58 2.28 4.23 4.12
CA ASP A 58 2.71 5.30 3.22
C ASP A 58 4.12 5.07 2.66
N ASP A 59 5.09 4.76 3.52
CA ASP A 59 6.48 4.49 3.13
C ASP A 59 6.61 3.37 2.08
N PHE A 60 5.79 2.31 2.19
CA PHE A 60 5.79 1.20 1.23
C PHE A 60 4.90 1.51 0.03
N GLY A 61 3.79 2.18 0.25
CA GLY A 61 2.86 2.57 -0.80
C GLY A 61 3.52 3.42 -1.87
N GLU A 62 4.24 4.46 -1.47
CA GLU A 62 4.97 5.33 -2.40
C GLU A 62 6.03 4.60 -3.23
N VAL A 63 6.65 3.55 -2.69
CA VAL A 63 7.68 2.77 -3.39
C VAL A 63 7.09 1.79 -4.40
N TYR A 64 5.97 1.16 -4.07
CA TYR A 64 5.46 0.02 -4.83
C TYR A 64 4.20 0.30 -5.63
N VAL A 65 3.48 1.39 -5.32
CA VAL A 65 2.21 1.72 -5.96
C VAL A 65 2.32 3.08 -6.63
N ARG A 66 2.13 3.08 -7.93
CA ARG A 66 2.10 4.33 -8.70
C ARG A 66 0.95 5.23 -8.23
N ASP A 67 1.19 6.53 -8.22
CA ASP A 67 0.21 7.56 -7.88
C ASP A 67 -0.40 7.40 -6.48
N TRP A 68 0.33 6.72 -5.54
CA TRP A 68 -0.12 6.48 -4.17
C TRP A 68 -0.52 7.75 -3.43
N SER A 69 0.37 8.74 -3.44
CA SER A 69 0.13 10.03 -2.77
C SER A 69 -1.07 10.78 -3.35
N ASP A 70 -1.26 10.70 -4.68
CA ASP A 70 -2.39 11.35 -5.36
C ASP A 70 -3.72 10.70 -4.94
N PHE A 71 -3.77 9.37 -4.85
CA PHE A 71 -4.96 8.67 -4.35
C PHE A 71 -5.24 8.99 -2.88
N LEU A 72 -4.22 8.99 -2.05
CA LEU A 72 -4.36 9.30 -0.62
C LEU A 72 -4.87 10.73 -0.42
N GLN A 73 -4.28 11.69 -1.13
CA GLN A 73 -4.69 13.09 -1.08
C GLN A 73 -6.11 13.27 -1.61
N GLY A 74 -6.43 12.70 -2.77
CA GLY A 74 -7.76 12.76 -3.37
C GLY A 74 -8.85 12.22 -2.44
N LEU A 75 -8.62 11.08 -1.78
CA LEU A 75 -9.55 10.53 -0.79
C LEU A 75 -9.76 11.47 0.40
N LYS A 76 -8.69 12.08 0.92
CA LYS A 76 -8.77 13.06 2.01
C LYS A 76 -9.58 14.29 1.59
N GLU A 77 -9.38 14.78 0.37
CA GLU A 77 -10.08 15.95 -0.17
C GLU A 77 -11.57 15.69 -0.38
N VAL A 78 -11.96 14.61 -1.05
CA VAL A 78 -13.38 14.32 -1.27
C VAL A 78 -14.11 14.03 0.04
N ARG A 79 -13.45 13.36 1.02
CA ARG A 79 -13.98 13.18 2.37
C ARG A 79 -14.18 14.53 3.08
N HIS A 80 -13.21 15.44 2.98
CA HIS A 80 -13.31 16.77 3.57
C HIS A 80 -14.49 17.55 2.95
N LYS A 81 -14.58 17.61 1.63
CA LYS A 81 -15.65 18.29 0.91
C LYS A 81 -17.02 17.74 1.29
N ARG A 82 -17.17 16.42 1.31
CA ARG A 82 -18.41 15.75 1.75
C ARG A 82 -18.79 16.15 3.16
N ASN A 83 -17.84 16.18 4.10
CA ASN A 83 -18.11 16.54 5.48
C ASN A 83 -18.56 18.00 5.60
N GLN A 84 -17.88 18.93 4.95
CA GLN A 84 -18.25 20.36 4.94
C GLN A 84 -19.66 20.58 4.42
N LEU A 85 -20.04 19.92 3.31
CA LEU A 85 -21.40 19.98 2.77
C LEU A 85 -22.42 19.34 3.73
N SER A 86 -22.11 18.18 4.30
CA SER A 86 -23.05 17.45 5.17
C SER A 86 -23.30 18.13 6.51
N HIS A 87 -22.30 18.83 7.04
CA HIS A 87 -22.43 19.60 8.28
C HIS A 87 -23.02 20.99 8.09
N GLY A 88 -23.20 21.41 6.83
CA GLY A 88 -23.74 22.73 6.50
C GLY A 88 -22.72 23.87 6.66
N ASP A 89 -21.44 23.55 6.80
CA ASP A 89 -20.35 24.53 6.86
C ASP A 89 -20.21 25.29 5.53
N VAL A 90 -20.61 24.64 4.43
CA VAL A 90 -20.64 25.18 3.08
C VAL A 90 -22.03 25.05 2.48
N PRO A 91 -22.62 26.12 1.92
CA PRO A 91 -23.93 26.05 1.26
C PRO A 91 -23.88 25.16 0.02
N PHE A 92 -24.91 24.33 -0.20
CA PHE A 92 -25.04 23.52 -1.42
C PHE A 92 -25.13 24.35 -2.73
N SER A 93 -25.47 25.62 -2.63
CA SER A 93 -25.52 26.56 -3.76
C SER A 93 -24.16 27.15 -4.12
N SER A 94 -23.11 26.84 -3.35
CA SER A 94 -21.76 27.31 -3.62
C SER A 94 -21.05 26.43 -4.66
N ASP A 95 -20.09 27.01 -5.36
CA ASP A 95 -19.17 26.29 -6.25
C ASP A 95 -18.06 25.65 -5.42
N TYR A 96 -18.36 24.50 -4.79
CA TYR A 96 -17.46 23.84 -3.84
C TYR A 96 -16.95 22.49 -4.35
N ALA A 97 -17.84 21.58 -4.71
CA ALA A 97 -17.46 20.36 -5.43
C ALA A 97 -17.26 20.66 -6.91
N GLN A 98 -16.31 19.96 -7.50
CA GLN A 98 -15.96 20.08 -8.92
C GLN A 98 -16.23 18.76 -9.63
N GLU A 99 -16.40 18.80 -10.95
CA GLU A 99 -16.56 17.59 -11.75
C GLU A 99 -15.38 16.62 -11.61
N ASP A 100 -14.19 17.14 -11.35
CA ASP A 100 -13.00 16.29 -11.15
C ASP A 100 -13.06 15.51 -9.83
N ASP A 101 -13.71 16.05 -8.79
CA ASP A 101 -14.01 15.31 -7.58
C ASP A 101 -14.92 14.10 -7.85
N LEU A 102 -15.95 14.31 -8.68
CA LEU A 102 -16.89 13.26 -9.06
C LEU A 102 -16.19 12.16 -9.86
N LYS A 103 -15.38 12.56 -10.86
CA LYS A 103 -14.57 11.62 -11.66
C LYS A 103 -13.60 10.83 -10.79
N PHE A 104 -12.97 11.50 -9.81
CA PHE A 104 -12.08 10.84 -8.88
C PHE A 104 -12.80 9.75 -8.07
N ILE A 105 -13.99 10.07 -7.52
CA ILE A 105 -14.79 9.10 -6.75
C ILE A 105 -15.21 7.91 -7.64
N ASP A 106 -15.68 8.17 -8.85
CA ASP A 106 -16.09 7.12 -9.79
C ASP A 106 -14.91 6.21 -10.17
N ASN A 107 -13.79 6.79 -10.52
CA ASN A 107 -12.57 6.04 -10.83
C ASN A 107 -12.10 5.20 -9.63
N PHE A 108 -12.07 5.80 -8.45
CA PHE A 108 -11.63 5.08 -7.24
C PHE A 108 -12.58 3.94 -6.87
N HIS A 109 -13.89 4.15 -7.01
CA HIS A 109 -14.90 3.13 -6.82
C HIS A 109 -14.71 1.95 -7.79
N GLU A 110 -14.43 2.24 -9.08
CA GLU A 110 -14.12 1.21 -10.07
C GLU A 110 -12.83 0.45 -9.75
N LEU A 111 -11.78 1.15 -9.31
CA LEU A 111 -10.54 0.50 -8.88
C LEU A 111 -10.77 -0.50 -7.76
N ILE A 112 -11.61 -0.18 -6.77
CA ILE A 112 -11.97 -1.11 -5.70
C ILE A 112 -12.72 -2.32 -6.26
N LEU A 113 -13.73 -2.11 -7.10
CA LEU A 113 -14.51 -3.20 -7.70
C LEU A 113 -13.68 -4.15 -8.54
N THR A 114 -12.69 -3.62 -9.24
CA THR A 114 -11.78 -4.38 -10.12
C THR A 114 -10.54 -4.91 -9.38
N GLN A 115 -10.42 -4.68 -8.07
CA GLN A 115 -9.26 -5.05 -7.25
C GLN A 115 -7.93 -4.48 -7.78
N ASN A 116 -7.99 -3.28 -8.32
CA ASN A 116 -6.85 -2.50 -8.81
C ASN A 116 -6.62 -1.24 -7.96
N ASP A 117 -7.25 -1.15 -6.81
CA ASP A 117 -7.07 -0.08 -5.85
C ASP A 117 -5.69 -0.13 -5.19
N PRO A 118 -5.18 1.00 -4.66
CA PRO A 118 -3.83 1.10 -4.13
C PRO A 118 -3.47 0.06 -3.07
N LEU A 119 -4.36 -0.22 -2.12
CA LEU A 119 -4.10 -1.19 -1.06
C LEU A 119 -4.08 -2.63 -1.58
N THR A 120 -4.92 -2.94 -2.56
CA THR A 120 -4.91 -4.26 -3.21
C THR A 120 -3.64 -4.46 -4.03
N ILE A 121 -3.18 -3.45 -4.76
CA ILE A 121 -1.90 -3.50 -5.48
C ILE A 121 -0.74 -3.71 -4.49
N LEU A 122 -0.68 -2.93 -3.43
CA LEU A 122 0.36 -3.06 -2.40
C LEU A 122 0.39 -4.48 -1.81
N ARG A 123 -0.76 -5.05 -1.51
CA ARG A 123 -0.88 -6.42 -0.99
C ARG A 123 -0.36 -7.47 -1.99
N LYS A 124 -0.72 -7.34 -3.26
CA LYS A 124 -0.23 -8.22 -4.34
C LYS A 124 1.31 -8.13 -4.48
N GLU A 125 1.88 -6.93 -4.40
CA GLU A 125 3.32 -6.72 -4.43
C GLU A 125 4.02 -7.36 -3.23
N HIS A 126 3.47 -7.18 -2.03
CA HIS A 126 4.00 -7.81 -0.82
C HIS A 126 4.01 -9.35 -0.93
N GLU A 127 2.91 -9.94 -1.39
CA GLU A 127 2.84 -11.39 -1.63
C GLU A 127 3.86 -11.87 -2.67
N ARG A 128 4.09 -11.09 -3.73
CA ARG A 128 5.10 -11.40 -4.74
C ARG A 128 6.50 -11.45 -4.13
N HIS A 129 6.85 -10.43 -3.35
CA HIS A 129 8.15 -10.39 -2.66
C HIS A 129 8.33 -11.55 -1.66
N LEU A 130 7.29 -11.89 -0.92
CA LEU A 130 7.34 -13.06 0.00
C LEU A 130 7.60 -14.36 -0.77
N LYS A 131 6.88 -14.60 -1.87
CA LYS A 131 7.08 -15.80 -2.71
C LYS A 131 8.48 -15.86 -3.32
N GLU A 132 9.03 -14.73 -3.75
CA GLU A 132 10.40 -14.65 -4.26
C GLU A 132 11.44 -14.93 -3.18
N ALA A 133 11.24 -14.39 -1.98
CA ALA A 133 12.11 -14.65 -0.84
C ALA A 133 12.10 -16.14 -0.43
N GLU A 134 10.92 -16.75 -0.36
CA GLU A 134 10.79 -18.19 -0.09
C GLU A 134 11.49 -19.04 -1.15
N LYS A 135 11.34 -18.68 -2.44
CA LYS A 135 12.02 -19.38 -3.53
C LYS A 135 13.54 -19.32 -3.38
N LYS A 136 14.09 -18.12 -3.11
CA LYS A 136 15.53 -17.94 -2.87
C LYS A 136 16.03 -18.77 -1.69
N ILE A 137 15.28 -18.83 -0.59
CA ILE A 137 15.63 -19.64 0.58
C ILE A 137 15.64 -21.14 0.24
N LYS A 138 14.65 -21.62 -0.53
CA LYS A 138 14.58 -23.02 -0.97
C LYS A 138 15.77 -23.38 -1.88
N GLU A 139 16.11 -22.51 -2.82
CA GLU A 139 17.26 -22.68 -3.73
C GLU A 139 18.58 -22.69 -2.97
N GLN A 140 18.76 -21.80 -1.99
CA GLN A 140 19.96 -21.80 -1.14
C GLN A 140 20.09 -23.06 -0.31
N LYS A 141 18.99 -23.58 0.26
CA LYS A 141 18.99 -24.85 1.01
C LYS A 141 19.37 -26.01 0.11
N ALA A 142 18.75 -26.12 -1.07
CA ALA A 142 19.05 -27.16 -2.04
C ALA A 142 20.52 -27.12 -2.52
N ASN A 143 21.08 -25.94 -2.75
CA ASN A 143 22.48 -25.78 -3.13
C ASN A 143 23.43 -26.17 -1.98
N LYS A 144 23.12 -25.81 -0.73
CA LYS A 144 23.91 -26.25 0.44
C LYS A 144 23.88 -27.77 0.63
N GLU A 145 22.73 -28.42 0.39
CA GLU A 145 22.62 -29.88 0.46
C GLU A 145 23.43 -30.57 -0.63
N LYS A 146 23.40 -30.05 -1.87
CA LYS A 146 24.22 -30.56 -2.98
C LYS A 146 25.72 -30.42 -2.69
N GLN A 147 26.15 -29.27 -2.15
CA GLN A 147 27.55 -29.07 -1.75
C GLN A 147 27.97 -30.06 -0.67
N LYS A 148 27.15 -30.23 0.38
CA LYS A 148 27.44 -31.23 1.43
C LYS A 148 27.46 -32.68 0.91
N ALA A 149 26.62 -33.01 -0.06
CA ALA A 149 26.64 -34.33 -0.69
C ALA A 149 27.90 -34.56 -1.52
N THR A 150 28.37 -33.53 -2.26
CA THR A 150 29.60 -33.58 -3.05
C THR A 150 30.84 -33.68 -2.15
N GLU A 151 30.90 -32.94 -1.04
CA GLU A 151 31.98 -33.00 -0.06
C GLU A 151 32.04 -34.41 0.63
N ARG A 152 30.88 -34.98 0.95
CA ARG A 152 30.82 -36.37 1.49
C ARG A 152 31.30 -37.42 0.49
N GLN A 153 31.06 -37.21 -0.81
CA GLN A 153 31.56 -38.12 -1.86
C GLN A 153 33.09 -37.96 -2.04
N HIS A 154 33.58 -36.72 -2.01
CA HIS A 154 35.03 -36.46 -2.06
C HIS A 154 35.77 -36.99 -0.86
N SER A 155 35.23 -36.82 0.35
CA SER A 155 35.89 -37.39 1.59
C SER A 155 35.87 -38.94 1.61
N LYS A 156 34.82 -39.56 1.07
CA LYS A 156 34.78 -41.03 0.94
C LYS A 156 35.80 -41.56 -0.08
N LYS A 157 36.02 -40.86 -1.19
CA LYS A 157 37.07 -41.22 -2.18
C LYS A 157 38.49 -40.99 -1.64
N ALA A 158 38.70 -39.92 -0.85
CA ALA A 158 40.01 -39.62 -0.26
C ALA A 158 40.41 -40.62 0.86
N ASN A 159 39.42 -41.17 1.58
CA ASN A 159 39.69 -42.20 2.63
C ASN A 159 39.93 -43.60 2.08
N GLN A 160 39.67 -43.88 0.81
CA GLN A 160 40.03 -45.14 0.18
C GLN A 160 41.50 -45.19 -0.32
N THR A 161 42.22 -44.06 -0.26
CA THR A 161 43.58 -43.99 -0.85
C THR A 161 44.69 -43.72 0.17
N LYS A 162 44.40 -43.55 1.48
CA LYS A 162 45.43 -43.29 2.50
C LYS A 162 45.06 -43.88 3.85
N GLU A 163 45.48 -45.15 4.11
CA GLU A 163 45.85 -45.55 5.44
C GLU A 163 47.19 -44.86 5.77
N LYS A 164 47.17 -43.85 6.63
CA LYS A 164 48.16 -43.51 7.66
C LYS A 164 47.68 -42.32 8.49
N PRO A 165 47.85 -42.36 9.85
CA PRO A 165 47.22 -41.39 10.75
C PRO A 165 48.13 -40.20 11.00
N ILE A 166 47.63 -38.96 10.92
CA ILE A 166 48.27 -37.80 11.57
C ILE A 166 47.20 -36.87 12.17
N MET A 167 47.23 -36.87 13.48
CA MET A 167 46.93 -35.80 14.45
C MET A 167 45.95 -34.66 14.14
N SER A 168 45.01 -34.49 15.03
CA SER A 168 44.05 -33.42 15.25
C SER A 168 44.62 -32.00 15.28
N LYS A 169 43.89 -31.03 14.75
CA LYS A 169 43.91 -29.66 15.27
C LYS A 169 42.48 -29.12 15.40
N LYS A 170 42.11 -28.88 16.64
CA LYS A 170 40.91 -28.16 17.06
C LYS A 170 41.05 -26.70 16.66
N ILE A 171 40.30 -26.23 15.65
CA ILE A 171 40.08 -24.80 15.40
C ILE A 171 38.64 -24.67 14.92
N SER A 172 37.72 -24.19 15.74
CA SER A 172 36.47 -23.62 15.26
C SER A 172 35.46 -23.15 16.30
N ALA A 173 35.72 -23.13 17.59
CA ALA A 173 34.74 -22.58 18.56
C ALA A 173 34.83 -21.04 18.66
N ALA A 174 35.99 -20.46 18.44
CA ALA A 174 36.19 -19.01 18.57
C ALA A 174 35.58 -18.16 17.49
N ILE A 175 35.45 -18.68 16.26
CA ILE A 175 34.90 -17.91 15.11
C ILE A 175 33.38 -17.73 15.25
N TRP A 176 32.66 -18.70 15.77
CA TRP A 176 31.21 -18.60 15.96
C TRP A 176 30.80 -17.61 17.05
N ILE A 177 31.64 -17.44 18.10
CA ILE A 177 31.39 -16.48 19.18
C ILE A 177 31.53 -15.04 18.67
N VAL A 178 32.46 -14.75 17.77
CA VAL A 178 32.69 -13.41 17.20
C VAL A 178 31.54 -13.03 16.28
N ILE A 179 31.01 -13.95 15.47
CA ILE A 179 29.87 -13.70 14.55
C ILE A 179 28.60 -13.47 15.35
N ALA A 180 28.35 -14.25 16.41
CA ALA A 180 27.17 -14.06 17.26
C ALA A 180 27.22 -12.71 18.01
N ALA A 181 28.37 -12.28 18.50
CA ALA A 181 28.52 -10.97 19.16
C ALA A 181 28.31 -9.80 18.21
N ALA A 182 28.78 -9.90 16.94
CA ALA A 182 28.55 -8.88 15.92
C ALA A 182 27.05 -8.76 15.54
N PHE A 183 26.32 -9.87 15.51
CA PHE A 183 24.88 -9.88 15.21
C PHE A 183 24.06 -9.27 16.34
N ILE A 184 24.41 -9.51 17.60
CA ILE A 184 23.73 -8.93 18.76
C ILE A 184 23.98 -7.42 18.83
N ALA A 185 25.20 -6.96 18.54
CA ALA A 185 25.53 -5.54 18.49
C ALA A 185 24.74 -4.79 17.38
N LEU A 186 24.53 -5.43 16.22
CA LEU A 186 23.75 -4.88 15.12
C LEU A 186 22.25 -4.73 15.47
N ILE A 187 21.69 -5.73 16.17
CA ILE A 187 20.28 -5.68 16.61
C ILE A 187 20.08 -4.62 17.69
N CYS A 188 21.02 -4.46 18.63
CA CYS A 188 20.96 -3.40 19.64
C CYS A 188 21.12 -2.00 19.04
N PHE A 189 21.89 -1.86 17.96
CA PHE A 189 22.07 -0.56 17.28
C PHE A 189 20.86 -0.14 16.45
N LEU A 190 20.11 -1.09 15.87
CA LEU A 190 18.91 -0.83 15.10
C LEU A 190 17.62 -0.72 15.92
N GLY A 191 17.64 -1.20 17.18
CA GLY A 191 16.49 -1.13 18.10
C GLY A 191 16.43 0.15 18.96
N PHE A 192 17.38 1.08 18.81
CA PHE A 192 17.47 2.31 19.64
C PHE A 192 17.43 3.59 18.80
N ARG A 193 16.62 3.59 17.71
CA ARG A 193 16.40 4.84 16.97
C ARG A 193 14.93 5.01 16.61
#